data_653a44bef53855c188f7047754509f02
#
_entry.id   653a44bef53855c188f7047754509f02
#
_cell.length_a   1.000
_cell.length_b   1.000
_cell.length_c   1.000
_cell.angle_alpha   90.00
_cell.angle_beta   90.00
_cell.angle_gamma   90.00
#
_symmetry.space_group_name_H-M   'P 1'
#
loop_
_entity.id
_entity.type
_entity.pdbx_description
1 polymer ?
#
loop_
_entity_poly.entity_id
_entity_poly.type
_entity_poly.pdbx_seq_one_letter_code
_entity_poly.pdbx_strand_id
1 'polypeptide(L)'
;MMEEYTFSSAQETVLPLGVKVVSIKMDEGGLIPESMDELLSNWDEAARGARKPFVLYTIPTGQNPTGATQSAARRKAIYQVAQKHNVFIVEDEPYYFLQMQPYTGADSSAVPPPANHGEFIKSLIPSYLSIDVDGRVLRLESFSKVLTPGSRVGWVVGSEQIIERFIRNCEVASQNPGGISQIVIYKLLDEHWGHTGYLDWLINLRLSYTDRRNSMVRACEQHLPKEIASWIAPAAGMFVSP
;
A
#
# COMPACT_ATOMS: atom_id res chain seq x y z
N MET A 1 13.21 8.37 -2.16
CA MET A 1 12.09 9.28 -1.80
C MET A 1 11.02 8.49 -1.09
N MET A 2 10.28 9.12 -0.19
CA MET A 2 9.14 8.56 0.53
C MET A 2 8.07 9.64 0.67
N GLU A 3 6.86 9.24 0.99
CA GLU A 3 5.78 10.15 1.42
C GLU A 3 6.21 10.92 2.68
N GLU A 4 5.79 12.17 2.86
CA GLU A 4 6.18 12.99 4.04
C GLU A 4 5.72 12.38 5.38
N TYR A 5 4.60 11.70 5.37
CA TYR A 5 4.17 10.79 6.42
C TYR A 5 4.26 9.38 5.88
N THR A 6 5.05 8.52 6.51
CA THR A 6 5.28 7.17 5.99
C THR A 6 5.51 6.17 7.12
N PHE A 7 5.52 4.89 6.79
CA PHE A 7 5.81 3.83 7.73
C PHE A 7 7.25 3.96 8.26
N SER A 8 7.38 4.30 9.54
CA SER A 8 8.67 4.61 10.17
C SER A 8 9.71 3.50 10.00
N SER A 9 9.29 2.22 10.11
CA SER A 9 10.24 1.12 9.98
C SER A 9 10.89 1.01 8.59
N ALA A 10 10.22 1.46 7.52
CA ALA A 10 10.83 1.52 6.19
C ALA A 10 11.96 2.56 6.17
N GLN A 11 11.76 3.71 6.80
CA GLN A 11 12.78 4.74 6.94
C GLN A 11 13.93 4.26 7.84
N GLU A 12 13.63 3.73 9.01
CA GLU A 12 14.59 3.21 9.97
C GLU A 12 15.47 2.09 9.39
N THR A 13 14.93 1.31 8.44
CA THR A 13 15.68 0.24 7.78
C THR A 13 16.77 0.78 6.86
N VAL A 14 16.54 1.91 6.19
CA VAL A 14 17.48 2.44 5.17
C VAL A 14 18.45 3.47 5.71
N LEU A 15 18.10 4.19 6.79
CA LEU A 15 18.96 5.21 7.38
C LEU A 15 20.33 4.68 7.85
N PRO A 16 20.44 3.53 8.54
CA PRO A 16 21.73 2.96 8.94
C PRO A 16 22.64 2.57 7.78
N LEU A 17 22.06 2.41 6.58
CA LEU A 17 22.82 2.13 5.34
C LEU A 17 23.35 3.42 4.68
N GLY A 18 23.20 4.58 5.33
CA GLY A 18 23.63 5.87 4.79
C GLY A 18 22.72 6.43 3.69
N VAL A 19 21.54 5.87 3.50
CA VAL A 19 20.56 6.36 2.52
C VAL A 19 19.96 7.69 3.00
N LYS A 20 20.02 8.73 2.17
CA LYS A 20 19.35 9.99 2.41
C LYS A 20 17.90 9.90 1.95
N VAL A 21 16.98 10.00 2.90
CA VAL A 21 15.54 10.00 2.61
C VAL A 21 15.10 11.42 2.26
N VAL A 22 14.24 11.54 1.24
CA VAL A 22 13.67 12.81 0.78
C VAL A 22 12.16 12.67 0.75
N SER A 23 11.47 13.60 1.42
CA SER A 23 10.01 13.60 1.55
C SER A 23 9.34 14.21 0.32
N ILE A 24 8.22 13.62 -0.09
CA ILE A 24 7.29 14.13 -1.10
C ILE A 24 6.00 14.54 -0.39
N LYS A 25 5.46 15.70 -0.72
CA LYS A 25 4.20 16.20 -0.15
C LYS A 25 3.03 15.29 -0.47
N MET A 26 2.07 15.28 0.44
CA MET A 26 0.83 14.51 0.34
C MET A 26 -0.39 15.43 0.44
N ASP A 27 -1.52 14.92 -0.05
CA ASP A 27 -2.86 15.42 0.20
C ASP A 27 -3.79 14.25 0.62
N GLU A 28 -5.08 14.50 0.67
CA GLU A 28 -6.08 13.47 0.99
C GLU A 28 -6.05 12.25 0.05
N GLY A 29 -5.59 12.43 -1.17
CA GLY A 29 -5.39 11.37 -2.17
C GLY A 29 -4.01 10.71 -2.12
N GLY A 30 -3.20 10.98 -1.09
CA GLY A 30 -1.83 10.47 -0.94
C GLY A 30 -0.78 11.32 -1.63
N LEU A 31 0.33 10.72 -2.04
CA LEU A 31 1.46 11.40 -2.69
C LEU A 31 1.03 12.29 -3.87
N ILE A 32 1.51 13.55 -3.89
CA ILE A 32 1.21 14.54 -4.93
C ILE A 32 2.21 14.41 -6.09
N PRO A 33 1.78 14.00 -7.31
CA PRO A 33 2.68 13.78 -8.44
C PRO A 33 3.40 15.06 -8.89
N GLU A 34 2.74 16.22 -8.83
CA GLU A 34 3.33 17.52 -9.17
C GLU A 34 4.49 17.87 -8.22
N SER A 35 4.34 17.59 -6.91
CA SER A 35 5.40 17.79 -5.92
C SER A 35 6.61 16.88 -6.19
N MET A 36 6.36 15.63 -6.61
CA MET A 36 7.42 14.72 -7.01
C MET A 36 8.13 15.20 -8.28
N ASP A 37 7.39 15.65 -9.28
CA ASP A 37 7.94 16.16 -10.54
C ASP A 37 8.77 17.43 -10.33
N GLU A 38 8.26 18.38 -9.55
CA GLU A 38 8.95 19.61 -9.19
C GLU A 38 10.26 19.34 -8.46
N LEU A 39 10.23 18.47 -7.43
CA LEU A 39 11.42 18.07 -6.69
C LEU A 39 12.50 17.48 -7.60
N LEU A 40 12.10 16.57 -8.49
CA LEU A 40 13.03 15.88 -9.38
C LEU A 40 13.50 16.73 -10.54
N SER A 41 12.70 17.69 -11.01
CA SER A 41 13.09 18.63 -12.07
C SER A 41 14.09 19.68 -11.58
N ASN A 42 13.97 20.08 -10.32
CA ASN A 42 14.80 21.12 -9.69
C ASN A 42 15.91 20.54 -8.79
N TRP A 43 16.27 19.26 -8.97
CA TRP A 43 17.28 18.62 -8.13
C TRP A 43 18.68 19.13 -8.45
N ASP A 44 19.29 19.83 -7.50
CA ASP A 44 20.68 20.28 -7.56
C ASP A 44 21.57 19.35 -6.71
N GLU A 45 22.36 18.52 -7.37
CA GLU A 45 23.25 17.56 -6.73
C GLU A 45 24.36 18.21 -5.90
N ALA A 46 24.88 19.34 -6.38
CA ALA A 46 25.95 20.05 -5.71
C ALA A 46 25.45 20.72 -4.42
N ALA A 47 24.33 21.44 -4.51
CA ALA A 47 23.72 22.08 -3.35
C ALA A 47 23.23 21.10 -2.29
N ARG A 48 22.74 19.92 -2.70
CA ARG A 48 22.23 18.89 -1.79
C ARG A 48 23.27 17.88 -1.31
N GLY A 49 24.46 17.88 -1.90
CA GLY A 49 25.50 16.90 -1.61
C GLY A 49 25.02 15.45 -1.78
N ALA A 50 24.11 15.22 -2.73
CA ALA A 50 23.52 13.92 -3.00
C ALA A 50 23.05 13.85 -4.45
N ARG A 51 23.26 12.71 -5.09
CA ARG A 51 22.73 12.45 -6.43
C ARG A 51 21.21 12.45 -6.44
N LYS A 52 20.62 12.74 -7.61
CA LYS A 52 19.18 12.72 -7.82
C LYS A 52 18.57 11.40 -7.37
N PRO A 53 17.49 11.42 -6.57
CA PRO A 53 16.80 10.21 -6.13
C PRO A 53 16.26 9.42 -7.31
N PHE A 54 16.36 8.10 -7.23
CA PHE A 54 15.92 7.17 -8.29
C PHE A 54 15.04 6.03 -7.77
N VAL A 55 14.66 6.06 -6.50
CA VAL A 55 13.72 5.12 -5.89
C VAL A 55 12.65 5.89 -5.12
N LEU A 56 11.39 5.55 -5.38
CA LEU A 56 10.22 5.96 -4.60
C LEU A 56 9.72 4.73 -3.81
N TYR A 57 9.63 4.84 -2.49
CA TYR A 57 8.85 3.95 -1.65
C TYR A 57 7.50 4.62 -1.36
N THR A 58 6.39 3.91 -1.57
CA THR A 58 5.03 4.42 -1.33
C THR A 58 4.10 3.32 -0.85
N ILE A 59 3.12 3.70 -0.02
CA ILE A 59 2.03 2.83 0.44
C ILE A 59 0.73 3.33 -0.20
N PRO A 60 0.39 2.88 -1.43
CA PRO A 60 -0.65 3.51 -2.21
C PRO A 60 -2.08 3.19 -1.77
N THR A 61 -2.28 2.13 -0.97
CA THR A 61 -3.60 1.70 -0.50
C THR A 61 -3.67 1.74 1.01
N GLY A 62 -4.55 2.58 1.59
CA GLY A 62 -4.72 2.70 3.04
C GLY A 62 -3.43 3.08 3.75
N GLN A 63 -2.79 4.12 3.27
CA GLN A 63 -1.46 4.60 3.67
C GLN A 63 -1.26 4.65 5.19
N ASN A 64 -0.12 4.19 5.64
CA ASN A 64 0.29 4.23 7.04
C ASN A 64 1.21 5.46 7.29
N PRO A 65 0.77 6.48 8.08
CA PRO A 65 -0.36 6.43 9.03
C PRO A 65 -1.63 7.17 8.56
N THR A 66 -1.66 7.81 7.41
CA THR A 66 -2.69 8.79 7.04
C THR A 66 -4.04 8.18 6.64
N GLY A 67 -4.08 6.91 6.26
CA GLY A 67 -5.27 6.26 5.71
C GLY A 67 -5.58 6.65 4.26
N ALA A 68 -4.80 7.52 3.65
CA ALA A 68 -4.98 7.93 2.25
C ALA A 68 -4.92 6.75 1.29
N THR A 69 -5.68 6.84 0.19
CA THR A 69 -5.65 5.82 -0.86
C THR A 69 -5.57 6.49 -2.22
N GLN A 70 -4.51 6.20 -2.95
CA GLN A 70 -4.28 6.75 -4.27
C GLN A 70 -5.26 6.15 -5.28
N SER A 71 -6.01 7.00 -5.97
CA SER A 71 -6.89 6.59 -7.06
C SER A 71 -6.09 6.04 -8.24
N ALA A 72 -6.75 5.33 -9.15
CA ALA A 72 -6.13 4.84 -10.39
C ALA A 72 -5.51 5.99 -11.22
N ALA A 73 -6.18 7.14 -11.28
CA ALA A 73 -5.67 8.33 -11.97
C ALA A 73 -4.40 8.88 -11.29
N ARG A 74 -4.39 8.93 -9.96
CA ARG A 74 -3.24 9.38 -9.17
C ARG A 74 -2.03 8.45 -9.38
N ARG A 75 -2.24 7.14 -9.31
CA ARG A 75 -1.18 6.13 -9.57
C ARG A 75 -0.60 6.29 -10.98
N LYS A 76 -1.46 6.48 -11.99
CA LYS A 76 -1.01 6.72 -13.37
C LYS A 76 -0.16 7.99 -13.49
N ALA A 77 -0.56 9.09 -12.86
CA ALA A 77 0.20 10.34 -12.87
C ALA A 77 1.58 10.18 -12.20
N ILE A 78 1.64 9.54 -11.02
CA ILE A 78 2.91 9.26 -10.32
C ILE A 78 3.80 8.34 -11.17
N TYR A 79 3.22 7.31 -11.81
CA TYR A 79 3.97 6.41 -12.69
C TYR A 79 4.58 7.17 -13.90
N GLN A 80 3.85 8.11 -14.49
CA GLN A 80 4.35 8.96 -15.57
C GLN A 80 5.54 9.84 -15.12
N VAL A 81 5.47 10.40 -13.90
CA VAL A 81 6.60 11.13 -13.31
C VAL A 81 7.78 10.19 -13.08
N ALA A 82 7.54 8.98 -12.61
CA ALA A 82 8.58 7.98 -12.43
C ALA A 82 9.25 7.59 -13.76
N GLN A 83 8.48 7.45 -14.83
CA GLN A 83 9.02 7.25 -16.20
C GLN A 83 9.88 8.43 -16.64
N LYS A 84 9.36 9.66 -16.53
CA LYS A 84 10.05 10.89 -16.93
C LYS A 84 11.42 11.05 -16.27
N HIS A 85 11.52 10.68 -15.00
CA HIS A 85 12.75 10.88 -14.19
C HIS A 85 13.56 9.60 -13.95
N ASN A 86 13.19 8.49 -14.60
CA ASN A 86 13.82 7.18 -14.44
C ASN A 86 13.88 6.71 -12.98
N VAL A 87 12.75 6.77 -12.29
CA VAL A 87 12.57 6.36 -10.90
C VAL A 87 11.99 4.95 -10.85
N PHE A 88 12.53 4.09 -9.99
CA PHE A 88 11.93 2.81 -9.60
C PHE A 88 10.92 3.02 -8.48
N ILE A 89 9.85 2.21 -8.47
CA ILE A 89 8.78 2.29 -7.46
C ILE A 89 8.83 1.02 -6.61
N VAL A 90 8.96 1.18 -5.30
CA VAL A 90 8.70 0.14 -4.31
C VAL A 90 7.26 0.37 -3.82
N GLU A 91 6.35 -0.45 -4.31
CA GLU A 91 4.91 -0.43 -4.00
C GLU A 91 4.67 -1.34 -2.80
N ASP A 92 4.50 -0.76 -1.61
CA ASP A 92 4.24 -1.52 -0.37
C ASP A 92 2.73 -1.66 -0.14
N GLU A 93 2.20 -2.87 -0.32
CA GLU A 93 0.76 -3.15 -0.41
C GLU A 93 0.22 -4.14 0.63
N PRO A 94 0.54 -4.01 1.91
CA PRO A 94 0.00 -4.91 2.92
C PRO A 94 -1.51 -4.75 3.12
N TYR A 95 -2.10 -3.65 2.65
CA TYR A 95 -3.52 -3.30 2.79
C TYR A 95 -4.32 -3.42 1.49
N TYR A 96 -3.72 -3.89 0.40
CA TYR A 96 -4.34 -3.90 -0.92
C TYR A 96 -5.74 -4.52 -0.95
N PHE A 97 -5.94 -5.64 -0.28
CA PHE A 97 -7.23 -6.31 -0.18
C PHE A 97 -8.16 -5.79 0.93
N LEU A 98 -7.70 -4.80 1.70
CA LEU A 98 -8.53 -4.10 2.68
C LEU A 98 -9.19 -2.84 2.09
N GLN A 99 -9.47 -2.83 0.80
CA GLN A 99 -10.27 -1.79 0.15
C GLN A 99 -11.72 -1.95 0.55
N MET A 100 -12.24 -0.95 1.24
CA MET A 100 -13.58 -0.95 1.81
C MET A 100 -14.62 -0.47 0.81
N GLN A 101 -15.88 -0.73 1.11
CA GLN A 101 -17.00 -0.14 0.37
C GLN A 101 -17.06 1.37 0.62
N PRO A 102 -17.62 2.17 -0.32
CA PRO A 102 -17.76 3.62 -0.13
C PRO A 102 -18.41 3.98 1.19
N TYR A 103 -17.95 5.04 1.83
CA TYR A 103 -18.63 5.64 2.98
C TYR A 103 -19.72 6.57 2.49
N THR A 104 -20.96 6.33 2.88
CA THR A 104 -22.14 7.08 2.42
C THR A 104 -22.77 7.90 3.55
N GLY A 105 -22.06 8.09 4.68
CA GLY A 105 -22.54 8.87 5.83
C GLY A 105 -23.18 8.01 6.93
N ALA A 106 -23.68 8.69 7.97
CA ALA A 106 -24.24 8.02 9.14
C ALA A 106 -25.52 7.21 8.85
N ASP A 107 -26.31 7.63 7.86
CA ASP A 107 -27.58 7.01 7.47
C ASP A 107 -27.43 5.98 6.33
N SER A 108 -26.23 5.51 6.08
CA SER A 108 -25.96 4.63 4.96
C SER A 108 -26.66 3.27 5.11
N SER A 109 -27.58 2.97 4.22
CA SER A 109 -27.97 1.60 3.91
C SER A 109 -26.69 0.83 3.54
N ALA A 110 -26.52 -0.37 4.10
CA ALA A 110 -25.35 -1.19 3.81
C ALA A 110 -25.20 -1.38 2.30
N VAL A 111 -24.02 -0.98 1.76
CA VAL A 111 -23.69 -1.25 0.36
C VAL A 111 -23.65 -2.78 0.18
N PRO A 112 -24.38 -3.35 -0.78
CA PRO A 112 -24.41 -4.80 -0.93
C PRO A 112 -23.01 -5.36 -1.23
N PRO A 113 -22.72 -6.59 -0.81
CA PRO A 113 -21.48 -7.27 -1.17
C PRO A 113 -21.34 -7.40 -2.70
N PRO A 114 -20.13 -7.60 -3.22
CA PRO A 114 -19.93 -7.90 -4.64
C PRO A 114 -20.76 -9.12 -5.03
N ALA A 115 -21.42 -9.11 -6.20
CA ALA A 115 -22.29 -10.19 -6.64
C ALA A 115 -21.52 -11.51 -6.90
N ASN A 116 -20.24 -11.43 -7.21
CA ASN A 116 -19.35 -12.57 -7.45
C ASN A 116 -17.87 -12.16 -7.32
N HIS A 117 -16.96 -13.15 -7.34
CA HIS A 117 -15.53 -12.96 -7.23
C HIS A 117 -14.96 -12.04 -8.34
N GLY A 118 -15.48 -12.16 -9.56
CA GLY A 118 -15.03 -11.33 -10.70
C GLY A 118 -15.33 -9.86 -10.48
N GLU A 119 -16.48 -9.53 -9.93
CA GLU A 119 -16.83 -8.15 -9.56
C GLU A 119 -16.00 -7.63 -8.39
N PHE A 120 -15.73 -8.47 -7.41
CA PHE A 120 -14.82 -8.12 -6.33
C PHE A 120 -13.45 -7.73 -6.88
N ILE A 121 -12.83 -8.57 -7.70
CA ILE A 121 -11.51 -8.31 -8.27
C ILE A 121 -11.53 -7.04 -9.15
N LYS A 122 -12.53 -6.85 -9.99
CA LYS A 122 -12.67 -5.66 -10.84
C LYS A 122 -12.88 -4.37 -10.06
N SER A 123 -13.40 -4.46 -8.84
CA SER A 123 -13.62 -3.29 -7.98
C SER A 123 -12.35 -2.80 -7.28
N LEU A 124 -11.27 -3.59 -7.29
CA LEU A 124 -10.00 -3.19 -6.70
C LEU A 124 -9.30 -2.13 -7.58
N ILE A 125 -8.70 -1.14 -6.92
CA ILE A 125 -7.91 -0.13 -7.62
C ILE A 125 -6.69 -0.79 -8.27
N PRO A 126 -6.40 -0.55 -9.56
CA PRO A 126 -5.21 -1.11 -10.20
C PRO A 126 -3.93 -0.75 -9.46
N SER A 127 -3.03 -1.72 -9.27
CA SER A 127 -1.73 -1.51 -8.65
C SER A 127 -0.75 -0.81 -9.61
N TYR A 128 0.36 -0.27 -9.08
CA TYR A 128 1.46 0.19 -9.94
C TYR A 128 2.01 -0.94 -10.81
N LEU A 129 2.15 -2.14 -10.23
CA LEU A 129 2.60 -3.31 -10.98
C LEU A 129 1.69 -3.62 -12.18
N SER A 130 0.37 -3.43 -12.04
CA SER A 130 -0.58 -3.73 -13.13
C SER A 130 -0.52 -2.73 -14.30
N ILE A 131 0.07 -1.56 -14.08
CA ILE A 131 0.28 -0.51 -15.11
C ILE A 131 1.74 -0.37 -15.51
N ASP A 132 2.62 -1.21 -14.97
CA ASP A 132 4.06 -1.18 -15.24
C ASP A 132 4.36 -1.76 -16.63
N VAL A 133 4.87 -0.92 -17.52
CA VAL A 133 5.28 -1.31 -18.87
C VAL A 133 6.80 -1.35 -19.05
N ASP A 134 7.55 -0.90 -18.04
CA ASP A 134 9.01 -0.74 -18.12
C ASP A 134 9.78 -1.65 -17.16
N GLY A 135 9.08 -2.44 -16.33
CA GLY A 135 9.71 -3.29 -15.31
C GLY A 135 10.35 -2.49 -14.17
N ARG A 136 9.79 -1.31 -13.85
CA ARG A 136 10.29 -0.40 -12.79
C ARG A 136 9.62 -0.54 -11.44
N VAL A 137 8.60 -1.40 -11.29
CA VAL A 137 7.85 -1.60 -10.05
C VAL A 137 8.33 -2.87 -9.35
N LEU A 138 8.63 -2.74 -8.06
CA LEU A 138 8.76 -3.84 -7.12
C LEU A 138 7.59 -3.77 -6.15
N ARG A 139 6.67 -4.72 -6.22
CA ARG A 139 5.52 -4.79 -5.34
C ARG A 139 5.80 -5.73 -4.17
N LEU A 140 5.54 -5.24 -2.97
CA LEU A 140 5.66 -5.96 -1.72
C LEU A 140 4.26 -6.31 -1.19
N GLU A 141 4.07 -7.56 -0.82
CA GLU A 141 2.80 -8.05 -0.28
C GLU A 141 3.02 -8.86 0.99
N SER A 142 2.00 -8.95 1.84
CA SER A 142 2.11 -9.66 3.11
C SER A 142 0.78 -10.31 3.51
N PHE A 143 0.85 -11.50 4.09
CA PHE A 143 -0.28 -12.12 4.77
C PHE A 143 -0.61 -11.48 6.13
N SER A 144 0.24 -10.60 6.65
CA SER A 144 0.12 -10.07 8.01
C SER A 144 -1.20 -9.36 8.28
N LYS A 145 -1.80 -8.70 7.28
CA LYS A 145 -3.02 -7.89 7.44
C LYS A 145 -4.27 -8.58 6.89
N VAL A 146 -4.08 -9.56 6.03
CA VAL A 146 -5.20 -10.22 5.33
C VAL A 146 -5.46 -11.65 5.79
N LEU A 147 -4.51 -12.29 6.47
CA LEU A 147 -4.64 -13.69 6.91
C LEU A 147 -4.15 -13.90 8.34
N THR A 148 -2.83 -13.78 8.56
CA THR A 148 -2.22 -14.09 9.85
C THR A 148 -0.92 -13.29 10.07
N PRO A 149 -0.89 -12.37 11.04
CA PRO A 149 0.31 -11.58 11.32
C PRO A 149 1.46 -12.42 11.88
N GLY A 150 1.15 -13.49 12.62
CA GLY A 150 2.15 -14.35 13.27
C GLY A 150 2.92 -15.26 12.33
N SER A 151 2.43 -15.49 11.11
CA SER A 151 3.11 -16.34 10.13
C SER A 151 4.41 -15.74 9.61
N ARG A 152 4.54 -14.41 9.61
CA ARG A 152 5.71 -13.69 9.09
C ARG A 152 6.05 -14.07 7.65
N VAL A 153 5.03 -14.19 6.79
CA VAL A 153 5.16 -14.53 5.38
C VAL A 153 4.63 -13.39 4.52
N GLY A 154 5.39 -13.08 3.50
CA GLY A 154 5.07 -12.14 2.44
C GLY A 154 5.74 -12.58 1.15
N TRP A 155 5.48 -11.85 0.07
CA TRP A 155 6.10 -12.10 -1.22
C TRP A 155 6.37 -10.79 -1.95
N VAL A 156 7.23 -10.87 -2.95
CA VAL A 156 7.55 -9.75 -3.83
C VAL A 156 7.29 -10.13 -5.27
N VAL A 157 6.84 -9.15 -6.05
CA VAL A 157 6.58 -9.29 -7.49
C VAL A 157 7.23 -8.12 -8.23
N GLY A 158 7.94 -8.41 -9.31
CA GLY A 158 8.61 -7.38 -10.10
C GLY A 158 9.30 -7.98 -11.32
N SER A 159 10.10 -7.19 -12.02
CA SER A 159 10.91 -7.69 -13.13
C SER A 159 11.95 -8.71 -12.66
N GLU A 160 12.28 -9.66 -13.53
CA GLU A 160 13.25 -10.73 -13.24
C GLU A 160 14.57 -10.19 -12.66
N GLN A 161 15.08 -9.11 -13.23
CA GLN A 161 16.34 -8.50 -12.78
C GLN A 161 16.28 -7.97 -11.35
N ILE A 162 15.15 -7.38 -10.94
CA ILE A 162 14.94 -6.88 -9.58
C ILE A 162 14.77 -8.07 -8.63
N ILE A 163 13.97 -9.06 -9.02
CA ILE A 163 13.72 -10.26 -8.21
C ILE A 163 15.00 -11.07 -7.99
N GLU A 164 15.84 -11.22 -8.99
CA GLU A 164 17.13 -11.90 -8.82
C GLU A 164 17.98 -11.21 -7.74
N ARG A 165 18.10 -9.89 -7.77
CA ARG A 165 18.85 -9.11 -6.76
C ARG A 165 18.23 -9.26 -5.37
N PHE A 166 16.89 -9.25 -5.30
CA PHE A 166 16.18 -9.47 -4.05
C PHE A 166 16.48 -10.85 -3.46
N ILE A 167 16.43 -11.92 -4.28
CA ILE A 167 16.75 -13.29 -3.86
C ILE A 167 18.18 -13.36 -3.33
N ARG A 168 19.16 -12.81 -4.06
CA ARG A 168 20.57 -12.78 -3.62
C ARG A 168 20.76 -12.08 -2.28
N ASN A 169 20.03 -10.98 -2.04
CA ASN A 169 20.06 -10.30 -0.75
C ASN A 169 19.43 -11.15 0.35
N CYS A 170 18.30 -11.81 0.08
CA CYS A 170 17.64 -12.70 1.04
C CYS A 170 18.48 -13.89 1.45
N GLU A 171 19.24 -14.48 0.53
CA GLU A 171 20.14 -15.63 0.80
C GLU A 171 21.14 -15.33 1.93
N VAL A 172 21.54 -14.08 2.13
CA VAL A 172 22.53 -13.69 3.14
C VAL A 172 21.91 -12.91 4.32
N ALA A 173 20.81 -12.20 4.11
CA ALA A 173 20.25 -11.29 5.12
C ALA A 173 19.14 -11.94 5.99
N SER A 174 18.18 -12.62 5.38
CA SER A 174 16.98 -13.12 6.07
C SER A 174 16.61 -14.57 5.72
N GLN A 175 17.19 -15.10 4.64
CA GLN A 175 16.84 -16.40 4.04
C GLN A 175 15.36 -16.47 3.64
N ASN A 176 14.56 -17.31 4.30
CA ASN A 176 13.17 -17.56 3.93
C ASN A 176 12.27 -17.64 5.17
N PRO A 177 10.95 -17.52 5.02
CA PRO A 177 10.00 -17.70 6.11
C PRO A 177 10.13 -19.07 6.76
N GLY A 178 9.75 -19.17 8.04
CA GLY A 178 9.77 -20.44 8.77
C GLY A 178 8.96 -21.53 8.08
N GLY A 179 9.50 -22.75 7.98
CA GLY A 179 8.89 -23.86 7.26
C GLY A 179 7.49 -24.23 7.78
N ILE A 180 7.27 -24.16 9.11
CA ILE A 180 5.95 -24.41 9.70
C ILE A 180 4.92 -23.40 9.19
N SER A 181 5.28 -22.11 9.16
CA SER A 181 4.40 -21.05 8.63
C SER A 181 4.04 -21.30 7.17
N GLN A 182 5.02 -21.69 6.35
CA GLN A 182 4.78 -22.00 4.93
C GLN A 182 3.82 -23.20 4.78
N ILE A 183 4.02 -24.29 5.54
CA ILE A 183 3.16 -25.48 5.49
C ILE A 183 1.73 -25.14 5.93
N VAL A 184 1.57 -24.37 7.02
CA VAL A 184 0.23 -23.98 7.51
C VAL A 184 -0.51 -23.15 6.46
N ILE A 185 0.16 -22.16 5.88
CA ILE A 185 -0.45 -21.30 4.83
C ILE A 185 -0.77 -22.12 3.59
N TYR A 186 0.15 -22.99 3.13
CA TYR A 186 -0.07 -23.89 1.99
C TYR A 186 -1.33 -24.76 2.21
N LYS A 187 -1.40 -25.45 3.34
CA LYS A 187 -2.55 -26.29 3.66
C LYS A 187 -3.87 -25.52 3.72
N LEU A 188 -3.83 -24.31 4.27
CA LEU A 188 -5.03 -23.48 4.34
C LEU A 188 -5.46 -23.00 2.95
N LEU A 189 -4.53 -22.48 2.14
CA LEU A 189 -4.84 -21.84 0.86
C LEU A 189 -5.04 -22.83 -0.27
N ASP A 190 -4.31 -23.95 -0.30
CA ASP A 190 -4.34 -24.91 -1.39
C ASP A 190 -5.28 -26.10 -1.04
N GLU A 191 -5.04 -26.78 0.10
CA GLU A 191 -5.76 -28.00 0.43
C GLU A 191 -7.16 -27.73 1.01
N HIS A 192 -7.37 -26.61 1.74
CA HIS A 192 -8.62 -26.38 2.46
C HIS A 192 -9.54 -25.37 1.76
N TRP A 193 -9.05 -24.19 1.43
CA TRP A 193 -9.86 -23.12 0.83
C TRP A 193 -9.89 -23.12 -0.69
N GLY A 194 -8.78 -23.44 -1.32
CA GLY A 194 -8.57 -23.17 -2.74
C GLY A 194 -8.66 -21.67 -3.07
N HIS A 195 -8.59 -21.34 -4.34
CA HIS A 195 -8.70 -19.95 -4.79
C HIS A 195 -10.07 -19.32 -4.45
N THR A 196 -11.14 -20.07 -4.59
CA THR A 196 -12.51 -19.62 -4.30
C THR A 196 -12.70 -19.29 -2.83
N GLY A 197 -12.30 -20.17 -1.94
CA GLY A 197 -12.44 -19.94 -0.50
C GLY A 197 -11.58 -18.77 -0.01
N TYR A 198 -10.41 -18.56 -0.61
CA TYR A 198 -9.60 -17.38 -0.29
C TYR A 198 -10.27 -16.06 -0.77
N LEU A 199 -10.90 -16.07 -1.94
CA LEU A 199 -11.67 -14.91 -2.41
C LEU A 199 -12.90 -14.63 -1.53
N ASP A 200 -13.61 -15.68 -1.09
CA ASP A 200 -14.70 -15.55 -0.12
C ASP A 200 -14.23 -14.93 1.19
N TRP A 201 -13.07 -15.36 1.69
CA TRP A 201 -12.43 -14.78 2.85
C TRP A 201 -12.12 -13.31 2.67
N LEU A 202 -11.52 -12.90 1.54
CA LEU A 202 -11.18 -11.50 1.26
C LEU A 202 -12.44 -10.62 1.15
N ILE A 203 -13.52 -11.13 0.57
CA ILE A 203 -14.81 -10.43 0.51
C ILE A 203 -15.35 -10.21 1.92
N ASN A 204 -15.38 -11.25 2.76
CA ASN A 204 -15.82 -11.15 4.15
C ASN A 204 -14.95 -10.18 4.96
N LEU A 205 -13.64 -10.20 4.73
CA LEU A 205 -12.69 -9.29 5.37
C LEU A 205 -12.98 -7.83 4.98
N ARG A 206 -13.20 -7.56 3.69
CA ARG A 206 -13.62 -6.24 3.18
C ARG A 206 -14.88 -5.74 3.88
N LEU A 207 -15.91 -6.57 4.01
CA LEU A 207 -17.17 -6.21 4.67
C LEU A 207 -16.92 -5.88 6.16
N SER A 208 -16.18 -6.74 6.86
CA SER A 208 -15.85 -6.54 8.27
C SER A 208 -15.07 -5.25 8.51
N TYR A 209 -14.12 -4.91 7.63
CA TYR A 209 -13.38 -3.64 7.72
C TYR A 209 -14.24 -2.44 7.36
N THR A 210 -15.17 -2.59 6.41
CA THR A 210 -16.15 -1.56 6.09
C THR A 210 -16.99 -1.20 7.31
N ASP A 211 -17.52 -2.20 8.03
CA ASP A 211 -18.34 -1.99 9.23
C ASP A 211 -17.53 -1.34 10.36
N ARG A 212 -16.30 -1.78 10.58
CA ARG A 212 -15.41 -1.18 11.59
C ARG A 212 -15.10 0.28 11.27
N ARG A 213 -14.74 0.59 10.00
CA ARG A 213 -14.51 1.94 9.54
C ARG A 213 -15.75 2.81 9.74
N ASN A 214 -16.93 2.33 9.34
CA ASN A 214 -18.18 3.06 9.46
C ASN A 214 -18.53 3.36 10.93
N SER A 215 -18.29 2.39 11.82
CA SER A 215 -18.50 2.59 13.26
C SER A 215 -17.52 3.61 13.85
N MET A 216 -16.25 3.57 13.45
CA MET A 216 -15.22 4.51 13.91
C MET A 216 -15.50 5.92 13.40
N VAL A 217 -15.79 6.09 12.12
CA VAL A 217 -16.06 7.42 11.53
C VAL A 217 -17.31 8.03 12.14
N ARG A 218 -18.39 7.26 12.36
CA ARG A 218 -19.58 7.72 13.07
C ARG A 218 -19.25 8.19 14.50
N ALA A 219 -18.41 7.46 15.22
CA ALA A 219 -17.97 7.88 16.55
C ALA A 219 -17.19 9.20 16.49
N CYS A 220 -16.31 9.37 15.50
CA CYS A 220 -15.63 10.64 15.28
C CYS A 220 -16.62 11.78 15.01
N GLU A 221 -17.60 11.56 14.11
CA GLU A 221 -18.63 12.55 13.76
C GLU A 221 -19.49 12.96 14.96
N GLN A 222 -19.74 12.04 15.90
CA GLN A 222 -20.58 12.26 17.07
C GLN A 222 -19.83 12.89 18.25
N HIS A 223 -18.55 12.61 18.40
CA HIS A 223 -17.83 12.91 19.64
C HIS A 223 -16.66 13.86 19.47
N LEU A 224 -16.13 14.04 18.25
CA LEU A 224 -15.02 14.95 18.02
C LEU A 224 -15.51 16.32 17.53
N PRO A 225 -15.06 17.43 18.16
CA PRO A 225 -15.41 18.77 17.71
C PRO A 225 -14.75 19.09 16.38
N LYS A 226 -15.54 19.44 15.38
CA LYS A 226 -15.07 19.72 14.01
C LYS A 226 -14.20 20.98 13.91
N GLU A 227 -14.22 21.81 14.94
CA GLU A 227 -13.42 23.05 15.04
C GLU A 227 -11.94 22.76 15.32
N ILE A 228 -11.64 21.58 15.89
CA ILE A 228 -10.27 21.22 16.31
C ILE A 228 -9.77 19.90 15.71
N ALA A 229 -10.64 19.10 15.13
CA ALA A 229 -10.28 17.82 14.51
C ALA A 229 -10.99 17.64 13.16
N SER A 230 -10.23 17.25 12.14
CA SER A 230 -10.77 16.89 10.84
C SER A 230 -10.26 15.50 10.45
N TRP A 231 -11.06 14.73 9.77
CA TRP A 231 -10.69 13.39 9.31
C TRP A 231 -11.31 13.07 7.97
N ILE A 232 -10.68 12.14 7.27
CA ILE A 232 -11.21 11.60 6.04
C ILE A 232 -11.64 10.17 6.32
N ALA A 233 -12.82 9.79 5.80
CA ALA A 233 -13.23 8.39 5.84
C ALA A 233 -12.30 7.56 4.93
N PRO A 234 -11.44 6.68 5.46
CA PRO A 234 -10.51 5.95 4.64
C PRO A 234 -11.22 4.99 3.68
N ALA A 235 -10.73 4.92 2.45
CA ALA A 235 -11.24 3.99 1.44
C ALA A 235 -10.62 2.58 1.59
N ALA A 236 -9.52 2.45 2.32
CA ALA A 236 -8.82 1.19 2.53
C ALA A 236 -7.97 1.22 3.81
N GLY A 237 -7.40 0.08 4.18
CA GLY A 237 -6.42 -0.03 5.25
C GLY A 237 -7.02 -0.07 6.65
N MET A 238 -6.26 0.43 7.62
CA MET A 238 -6.53 0.26 9.06
C MET A 238 -6.47 1.59 9.83
N PHE A 239 -6.24 2.72 9.15
CA PHE A 239 -5.96 4.00 9.79
C PHE A 239 -7.06 5.01 9.52
N VAL A 240 -7.46 5.73 10.56
CA VAL A 240 -8.21 6.98 10.51
C VAL A 240 -7.29 8.01 11.17
N SER A 241 -6.81 8.97 10.41
CA SER A 241 -5.96 10.04 10.93
C SER A 241 -6.81 11.29 11.12
N PRO A 242 -6.89 11.82 12.35
CA PRO A 242 -7.52 13.10 12.62
C PRO A 242 -6.60 14.26 12.26
#